data_ecba62c5078f8aa8703de09de8c290dc
#
_entry.id   ecba62c5078f8aa8703de09de8c290dc
#
_cell.length_a   1.000
_cell.length_b   1.000
_cell.length_c   1.000
_cell.angle_alpha   90.00
_cell.angle_beta   90.00
_cell.angle_gamma   90.00
#
_symmetry.space_group_name_H-M   'P 1'
#
loop_
_entity.id
_entity.type
_entity.pdbx_description
1 polymer ?
#
loop_
_entity_poly.entity_id
_entity_poly.type
_entity_poly.pdbx_seq_one_letter_code
_entity_poly.pdbx_strand_id
1 'polypeptide(L)'
;MPQMAGLPWLGNLLPMGADPLDFLMRTARRFPDLVYVRILGSGYIQVNDPHLIEEVLVTRSGSFIKDKDLKVYARAVFGNGLLSSDGEFWLRQRRLAQPAFHRERIAGYADLIREHTAQAMASWRVGEVRDVHVDMMETTLKIVAHALFGAQKDESIVEIGECLDTIMARFDFRGLTVLLEQALGRVIDRAKHERYEAAVRRLDAIVDGVIDRSRKDVHQADHLLAMLIAARDEDGSAMSDAQLRDESKTMFIAGHETTALSLSWTFWLLALNRDAHLRLREELRRVLDGRAPEMADLPKLTYTDQVIRESMRLMPPAWSIQREALMDVDIGGYQIPKGTNVLLSQYAVHRDPRFFRDPESFRPERWTPEFTRQLPKYAYFPFGGGPRLCIGQQFAQMEAVLMLAMIVQRFDMELVAGQRIVPQPSITMRPKYGLRMRLRAAE
;
A
#
# COMPACT_ATOMS: atom_id res chain seq x y z
N MET A 1 -18.68 -26.09 0.44
CA MET A 1 -18.02 -24.88 -0.10
C MET A 1 -17.94 -25.00 -1.63
N PRO A 2 -18.32 -23.95 -2.40
CA PRO A 2 -18.15 -23.96 -3.84
C PRO A 2 -16.65 -24.02 -4.22
N GLN A 3 -16.36 -24.62 -5.37
CA GLN A 3 -14.99 -24.80 -5.87
C GLN A 3 -14.86 -24.28 -7.29
N MET A 4 -13.79 -23.53 -7.56
CA MET A 4 -13.46 -23.13 -8.93
C MET A 4 -12.92 -24.30 -9.71
N ALA A 5 -13.51 -24.56 -10.89
CA ALA A 5 -13.01 -25.60 -11.80
C ALA A 5 -11.59 -25.26 -12.25
N GLY A 6 -10.74 -26.27 -12.35
CA GLY A 6 -9.34 -26.13 -12.74
C GLY A 6 -8.82 -27.38 -13.44
N LEU A 7 -7.65 -27.27 -14.06
CA LEU A 7 -6.99 -28.40 -14.72
C LEU A 7 -6.56 -29.47 -13.70
N PRO A 8 -6.52 -30.76 -14.09
CA PRO A 8 -5.89 -31.79 -13.27
C PRO A 8 -4.47 -31.35 -12.89
N TRP A 9 -4.04 -31.63 -11.63
CA TRP A 9 -2.72 -31.30 -11.05
C TRP A 9 -2.39 -29.80 -10.97
N LEU A 10 -2.59 -29.02 -12.07
CA LEU A 10 -2.26 -27.58 -12.14
C LEU A 10 -3.30 -26.70 -11.43
N GLY A 11 -4.55 -27.18 -11.30
CA GLY A 11 -5.62 -26.34 -10.78
C GLY A 11 -5.85 -25.09 -11.67
N ASN A 12 -5.78 -23.93 -11.05
CA ASN A 12 -5.96 -22.63 -11.68
C ASN A 12 -4.65 -21.85 -11.89
N LEU A 13 -3.49 -22.54 -11.89
CA LEU A 13 -2.18 -21.90 -12.05
C LEU A 13 -2.08 -21.06 -13.32
N LEU A 14 -2.52 -21.61 -14.46
CA LEU A 14 -2.38 -20.92 -15.75
C LEU A 14 -3.20 -19.61 -15.82
N PRO A 15 -4.51 -19.60 -15.52
CA PRO A 15 -5.28 -18.35 -15.56
C PRO A 15 -4.80 -17.36 -14.50
N MET A 16 -4.42 -17.81 -13.30
CA MET A 16 -3.87 -16.96 -12.25
C MET A 16 -2.51 -16.37 -12.64
N GLY A 17 -1.64 -17.13 -13.29
CA GLY A 17 -0.33 -16.66 -13.77
C GLY A 17 -0.41 -15.75 -14.98
N ALA A 18 -1.42 -15.91 -15.84
CA ALA A 18 -1.59 -15.08 -17.04
C ALA A 18 -2.09 -13.67 -16.68
N ASP A 19 -3.16 -13.58 -15.89
CA ASP A 19 -3.72 -12.33 -15.40
C ASP A 19 -4.42 -12.57 -14.05
N PRO A 20 -3.72 -12.35 -12.92
CA PRO A 20 -4.27 -12.58 -11.59
C PRO A 20 -5.44 -11.65 -11.27
N LEU A 21 -5.45 -10.41 -11.77
CA LEU A 21 -6.51 -9.45 -11.49
C LEU A 21 -7.81 -9.85 -12.18
N ASP A 22 -7.74 -10.18 -13.47
CA ASP A 22 -8.90 -10.69 -14.22
C ASP A 22 -9.40 -12.01 -13.64
N PHE A 23 -8.49 -12.91 -13.27
CA PHE A 23 -8.86 -14.18 -12.65
C PHE A 23 -9.66 -13.99 -11.36
N LEU A 24 -9.19 -13.11 -10.43
CA LEU A 24 -9.88 -12.82 -9.19
C LEU A 24 -11.24 -12.16 -9.41
N MET A 25 -11.32 -11.24 -10.40
CA MET A 25 -12.58 -10.61 -10.80
C MET A 25 -13.60 -11.61 -11.32
N ARG A 26 -13.22 -12.47 -12.26
CA ARG A 26 -14.11 -13.52 -12.79
C ARG A 26 -14.56 -14.49 -11.72
N THR A 27 -13.66 -14.83 -10.82
CA THR A 27 -13.94 -15.72 -9.68
C THR A 27 -14.97 -15.08 -8.73
N ALA A 28 -14.79 -13.80 -8.35
CA ALA A 28 -15.72 -13.08 -7.51
C ALA A 28 -17.12 -12.91 -8.15
N ARG A 29 -17.18 -12.60 -9.45
CA ARG A 29 -18.46 -12.49 -10.17
C ARG A 29 -19.22 -13.82 -10.22
N ARG A 30 -18.52 -14.94 -10.30
CA ARG A 30 -19.15 -16.27 -10.35
C ARG A 30 -19.56 -16.79 -8.97
N PHE A 31 -18.80 -16.44 -7.93
CA PHE A 31 -18.99 -16.89 -6.57
C PHE A 31 -18.98 -15.68 -5.62
N PRO A 32 -20.14 -15.04 -5.45
CA PRO A 32 -20.19 -13.74 -4.77
C PRO A 32 -19.88 -13.82 -3.26
N ASP A 33 -20.03 -14.98 -2.61
CA ASP A 33 -19.75 -15.13 -1.18
C ASP A 33 -18.30 -15.52 -0.95
N LEU A 34 -17.96 -16.76 -1.28
CA LEU A 34 -16.62 -17.30 -1.22
C LEU A 34 -16.45 -18.52 -2.12
N VAL A 35 -15.20 -18.89 -2.41
CA VAL A 35 -14.89 -20.04 -3.26
C VAL A 35 -13.51 -20.60 -2.94
N TYR A 36 -13.38 -21.93 -2.99
CA TYR A 36 -12.09 -22.60 -2.94
C TYR A 36 -11.44 -22.61 -4.31
N VAL A 37 -10.19 -22.15 -4.40
CA VAL A 37 -9.37 -22.10 -5.60
C VAL A 37 -8.13 -22.96 -5.38
N ARG A 38 -7.90 -23.93 -6.26
CA ARG A 38 -6.73 -24.81 -6.20
C ARG A 38 -5.63 -24.34 -7.16
N ILE A 39 -4.39 -24.34 -6.70
CA ILE A 39 -3.17 -24.04 -7.46
C ILE A 39 -2.10 -25.07 -7.07
N LEU A 40 -1.61 -25.90 -8.02
CA LEU A 40 -0.52 -26.89 -7.79
C LEU A 40 -0.70 -27.76 -6.56
N GLY A 41 -1.76 -28.36 -6.25
CA GLY A 41 -1.94 -29.21 -5.07
C GLY A 41 -2.15 -28.45 -3.74
N SER A 42 -1.92 -27.15 -3.71
CA SER A 42 -2.32 -26.22 -2.66
C SER A 42 -3.58 -25.47 -3.06
N GLY A 43 -4.18 -24.76 -2.12
CA GLY A 43 -5.34 -23.94 -2.44
C GLY A 43 -5.53 -22.81 -1.44
N TYR A 44 -6.37 -21.87 -1.84
CA TYR A 44 -6.82 -20.79 -0.97
C TYR A 44 -8.33 -20.61 -1.12
N ILE A 45 -8.94 -19.97 -0.13
CA ILE A 45 -10.34 -19.55 -0.18
C ILE A 45 -10.36 -18.06 -0.52
N GLN A 46 -10.93 -17.71 -1.66
CA GLN A 46 -11.23 -16.32 -1.98
C GLN A 46 -12.56 -15.94 -1.36
N VAL A 47 -12.55 -14.95 -0.47
CA VAL A 47 -13.75 -14.40 0.17
C VAL A 47 -14.10 -13.08 -0.48
N ASN A 48 -15.36 -12.95 -0.95
CA ASN A 48 -15.82 -11.83 -1.76
C ASN A 48 -16.97 -11.04 -1.08
N ASP A 49 -17.68 -11.67 -0.15
CA ASP A 49 -18.76 -10.99 0.56
C ASP A 49 -18.21 -10.11 1.69
N PRO A 50 -18.65 -8.83 1.81
CA PRO A 50 -18.17 -7.90 2.83
C PRO A 50 -18.41 -8.36 4.28
N HIS A 51 -19.51 -9.08 4.56
CA HIS A 51 -19.78 -9.58 5.91
C HIS A 51 -18.84 -10.73 6.28
N LEU A 52 -18.55 -11.63 5.32
CA LEU A 52 -17.58 -12.69 5.53
C LEU A 52 -16.14 -12.14 5.65
N ILE A 53 -15.82 -11.06 4.91
CA ILE A 53 -14.55 -10.33 5.07
C ILE A 53 -14.46 -9.73 6.48
N GLU A 54 -15.55 -9.16 7.01
CA GLU A 54 -15.60 -8.66 8.39
C GLU A 54 -15.35 -9.79 9.41
N GLU A 55 -15.91 -10.97 9.19
CA GLU A 55 -15.64 -12.12 10.05
C GLU A 55 -14.15 -12.45 10.08
N VAL A 56 -13.48 -12.54 8.92
CA VAL A 56 -12.05 -12.84 8.83
C VAL A 56 -11.19 -11.75 9.48
N LEU A 57 -11.51 -10.47 9.24
CA LEU A 57 -10.66 -9.35 9.66
C LEU A 57 -10.93 -8.87 11.09
N VAL A 58 -12.15 -9.09 11.62
CA VAL A 58 -12.59 -8.50 12.90
C VAL A 58 -13.07 -9.58 13.87
N THR A 59 -14.26 -10.15 13.63
CA THR A 59 -14.95 -10.96 14.64
C THR A 59 -14.24 -12.29 14.92
N ARG A 60 -13.58 -12.87 13.92
CA ARG A 60 -12.77 -14.08 14.01
C ARG A 60 -11.28 -13.83 13.83
N SER A 61 -10.84 -12.57 13.91
CA SER A 61 -9.44 -12.20 13.63
C SER A 61 -8.39 -12.98 14.44
N GLY A 62 -8.73 -13.40 15.67
CA GLY A 62 -7.87 -14.24 16.50
C GLY A 62 -7.67 -15.66 15.98
N SER A 63 -8.53 -16.15 15.06
CA SER A 63 -8.40 -17.45 14.41
C SER A 63 -7.50 -17.41 13.17
N PHE A 64 -6.95 -16.25 12.82
CA PHE A 64 -6.14 -16.04 11.62
C PHE A 64 -4.81 -15.38 11.93
N ILE A 65 -3.79 -15.79 11.19
CA ILE A 65 -2.46 -15.17 11.18
C ILE A 65 -2.13 -14.64 9.78
N LYS A 66 -1.01 -13.96 9.65
CA LYS A 66 -0.42 -13.64 8.36
C LYS A 66 -0.10 -14.92 7.60
N ASP A 67 -0.36 -14.90 6.31
CA ASP A 67 -0.01 -16.01 5.42
C ASP A 67 1.47 -16.38 5.55
N LYS A 68 1.74 -17.68 5.59
CA LYS A 68 3.09 -18.24 5.71
C LYS A 68 4.01 -17.88 4.55
N ASP A 69 3.45 -17.79 3.33
CA ASP A 69 4.26 -17.46 2.15
C ASP A 69 4.71 -15.99 2.23
N LEU A 70 3.83 -15.07 2.62
CA LEU A 70 4.22 -13.69 2.91
C LEU A 70 5.30 -13.62 3.99
N LYS A 71 5.18 -14.41 5.06
CA LYS A 71 6.18 -14.44 6.14
C LYS A 71 7.55 -14.89 5.65
N VAL A 72 7.61 -15.95 4.85
CA VAL A 72 8.87 -16.48 4.32
C VAL A 72 9.55 -15.45 3.42
N TYR A 73 8.79 -14.84 2.50
CA TYR A 73 9.35 -13.87 1.57
C TYR A 73 9.62 -12.50 2.21
N ALA A 74 8.69 -12.03 3.03
CA ALA A 74 8.80 -10.73 3.65
C ALA A 74 9.83 -10.70 4.79
N ARG A 75 10.08 -11.83 5.46
CA ARG A 75 10.94 -11.87 6.65
C ARG A 75 12.38 -11.47 6.38
N ALA A 76 12.91 -11.76 5.21
CA ALA A 76 14.25 -11.35 4.84
C ALA A 76 14.40 -9.81 4.73
N VAL A 77 13.32 -9.11 4.33
CA VAL A 77 13.31 -7.65 4.16
C VAL A 77 12.79 -6.95 5.41
N PHE A 78 11.62 -7.37 5.90
CA PHE A 78 10.91 -6.70 6.99
C PHE A 78 11.27 -7.26 8.37
N GLY A 79 12.09 -8.32 8.42
CA GLY A 79 12.40 -9.02 9.66
C GLY A 79 11.12 -9.49 10.36
N ASN A 80 10.99 -9.19 11.64
CA ASN A 80 9.82 -9.46 12.46
C ASN A 80 9.04 -8.17 12.81
N GLY A 81 8.94 -7.21 11.86
CA GLY A 81 8.19 -5.97 12.03
C GLY A 81 6.67 -6.15 11.94
N LEU A 82 5.91 -5.07 12.08
CA LEU A 82 4.44 -5.05 12.13
C LEU A 82 3.77 -5.73 10.93
N LEU A 83 4.41 -5.71 9.75
CA LEU A 83 3.85 -6.34 8.55
C LEU A 83 3.96 -7.87 8.58
N SER A 84 5.00 -8.43 9.18
CA SER A 84 5.35 -9.86 9.13
C SER A 84 5.10 -10.62 10.43
N SER A 85 5.02 -9.92 11.57
CA SER A 85 4.84 -10.52 12.90
C SER A 85 3.38 -10.86 13.23
N ASP A 86 3.19 -11.78 14.21
CA ASP A 86 1.89 -12.23 14.69
C ASP A 86 1.85 -12.42 16.20
N GLY A 87 0.66 -12.72 16.73
CA GLY A 87 0.42 -13.06 18.14
C GLY A 87 0.75 -11.91 19.09
N GLU A 88 1.16 -12.28 20.30
CA GLU A 88 1.50 -11.35 21.39
C GLU A 88 2.65 -10.41 21.01
N PHE A 89 3.64 -10.94 20.26
CA PHE A 89 4.76 -10.13 19.78
C PHE A 89 4.26 -8.96 18.90
N TRP A 90 3.41 -9.26 17.92
CA TRP A 90 2.82 -8.22 17.07
C TRP A 90 1.99 -7.23 17.88
N LEU A 91 1.18 -7.71 18.81
CA LEU A 91 0.32 -6.85 19.64
C LEU A 91 1.16 -5.87 20.45
N ARG A 92 2.27 -6.36 21.04
CA ARG A 92 3.23 -5.53 21.75
C ARG A 92 3.86 -4.47 20.84
N GLN A 93 4.36 -4.85 19.65
CA GLN A 93 4.95 -3.91 18.70
C GLN A 93 3.93 -2.86 18.24
N ARG A 94 2.70 -3.29 17.95
CA ARG A 94 1.61 -2.39 17.57
C ARG A 94 1.31 -1.35 18.65
N ARG A 95 1.28 -1.77 19.92
CA ARG A 95 1.03 -0.91 21.07
C ARG A 95 2.13 0.12 21.26
N LEU A 96 3.38 -0.29 21.13
CA LEU A 96 4.55 0.60 21.21
C LEU A 96 4.62 1.62 20.06
N ALA A 97 4.21 1.22 18.86
CA ALA A 97 4.26 2.08 17.69
C ALA A 97 3.05 3.03 17.57
N GLN A 98 1.87 2.64 18.07
CA GLN A 98 0.61 3.36 17.89
C GLN A 98 0.67 4.84 18.29
N PRO A 99 1.31 5.25 19.41
CA PRO A 99 1.39 6.66 19.83
C PRO A 99 2.05 7.58 18.79
N ALA A 100 3.03 7.08 18.04
CA ALA A 100 3.71 7.83 16.98
C ALA A 100 2.79 8.19 15.79
N PHE A 101 1.64 7.50 15.66
CA PHE A 101 0.64 7.72 14.62
C PHE A 101 -0.63 8.40 15.14
N HIS A 102 -0.59 9.04 16.30
CA HIS A 102 -1.71 9.86 16.76
C HIS A 102 -1.87 11.12 15.92
N ARG A 103 -3.14 11.57 15.78
CA ARG A 103 -3.52 12.68 14.90
C ARG A 103 -2.70 13.95 15.08
N GLU A 104 -2.38 14.31 16.32
CA GLU A 104 -1.59 15.50 16.63
C GLU A 104 -0.16 15.41 16.08
N ARG A 105 0.45 14.21 16.17
CA ARG A 105 1.78 13.96 15.63
C ARG A 105 1.79 13.98 14.12
N ILE A 106 0.79 13.33 13.51
CA ILE A 106 0.63 13.31 12.05
C ILE A 106 0.46 14.73 11.51
N ALA A 107 -0.29 15.59 12.20
CA ALA A 107 -0.47 16.99 11.80
C ALA A 107 0.86 17.75 11.67
N GLY A 108 1.85 17.44 12.51
CA GLY A 108 3.18 18.04 12.44
C GLY A 108 3.96 17.75 11.15
N TYR A 109 3.60 16.69 10.44
CA TYR A 109 4.27 16.35 9.16
C TYR A 109 3.68 17.07 7.94
N ALA A 110 2.62 17.85 8.08
CA ALA A 110 2.00 18.54 6.95
C ALA A 110 2.95 19.52 6.26
N ASP A 111 3.75 20.25 7.04
CA ASP A 111 4.74 21.19 6.51
C ASP A 111 5.85 20.47 5.75
N LEU A 112 6.34 19.37 6.30
CA LEU A 112 7.33 18.49 5.65
C LEU A 112 6.82 17.98 4.29
N ILE A 113 5.57 17.51 4.22
CA ILE A 113 4.95 17.04 2.98
C ILE A 113 4.89 18.18 1.95
N ARG A 114 4.46 19.39 2.38
CA ARG A 114 4.38 20.56 1.52
C ARG A 114 5.75 20.97 0.98
N GLU A 115 6.76 20.99 1.84
CA GLU A 115 8.12 21.35 1.48
C GLU A 115 8.69 20.42 0.40
N HIS A 116 8.67 19.10 0.64
CA HIS A 116 9.19 18.12 -0.32
C HIS A 116 8.39 18.11 -1.63
N THR A 117 7.06 18.29 -1.56
CA THR A 117 6.24 18.42 -2.77
C THR A 117 6.63 19.67 -3.56
N ALA A 118 6.83 20.80 -2.90
CA ALA A 118 7.26 22.04 -3.55
C ALA A 118 8.67 21.90 -4.16
N GLN A 119 9.60 21.26 -3.46
CA GLN A 119 10.95 20.98 -3.95
C GLN A 119 10.91 20.08 -5.21
N ALA A 120 10.11 19.03 -5.21
CA ALA A 120 9.93 18.16 -6.38
C ALA A 120 9.41 18.97 -7.58
N MET A 121 8.33 19.74 -7.39
CA MET A 121 7.74 20.58 -8.44
C MET A 121 8.66 21.71 -8.94
N ALA A 122 9.64 22.15 -8.16
CA ALA A 122 10.57 23.23 -8.56
C ALA A 122 11.40 22.88 -9.79
N SER A 123 11.68 21.58 -9.98
CA SER A 123 12.42 21.09 -11.15
C SER A 123 11.55 20.90 -12.39
N TRP A 124 10.21 20.88 -12.26
CA TRP A 124 9.29 20.54 -13.34
C TRP A 124 9.07 21.73 -14.29
N ARG A 125 8.97 21.45 -15.59
CA ARG A 125 8.78 22.46 -16.64
C ARG A 125 7.55 22.14 -17.48
N VAL A 126 6.77 23.17 -17.81
CA VAL A 126 5.65 23.06 -18.75
C VAL A 126 6.17 22.57 -20.10
N GLY A 127 5.48 21.62 -20.72
CA GLY A 127 5.85 20.96 -21.97
C GLY A 127 6.75 19.71 -21.80
N GLU A 128 7.38 19.54 -20.64
CA GLU A 128 8.21 18.38 -20.32
C GLU A 128 7.39 17.09 -20.24
N VAL A 129 8.00 15.98 -20.63
CA VAL A 129 7.46 14.63 -20.40
C VAL A 129 8.21 14.00 -19.23
N ARG A 130 7.46 13.61 -18.21
CA ARG A 130 8.00 12.97 -17.00
C ARG A 130 7.38 11.58 -16.80
N ASP A 131 8.11 10.70 -16.13
CA ASP A 131 7.51 9.50 -15.54
C ASP A 131 6.97 9.86 -14.15
N VAL A 132 5.67 10.14 -14.09
CA VAL A 132 5.01 10.56 -12.85
C VAL A 132 5.08 9.49 -11.76
N HIS A 133 5.18 8.21 -12.13
CA HIS A 133 5.37 7.15 -11.14
C HIS A 133 6.73 7.29 -10.43
N VAL A 134 7.80 7.55 -11.18
CA VAL A 134 9.14 7.79 -10.62
C VAL A 134 9.12 9.04 -9.74
N ASP A 135 8.54 10.14 -10.22
CA ASP A 135 8.46 11.39 -9.46
C ASP A 135 7.72 11.20 -8.11
N MET A 136 6.63 10.44 -8.11
CA MET A 136 5.88 10.14 -6.87
C MET A 136 6.69 9.24 -5.93
N MET A 137 7.38 8.22 -6.45
CA MET A 137 8.27 7.36 -5.68
C MET A 137 9.38 8.16 -4.99
N GLU A 138 10.08 9.02 -5.71
CA GLU A 138 11.16 9.85 -5.17
C GLU A 138 10.64 10.84 -4.12
N THR A 139 9.50 11.48 -4.37
CA THR A 139 8.94 12.49 -3.45
C THR A 139 8.48 11.84 -2.15
N THR A 140 7.69 10.76 -2.22
CA THR A 140 7.22 10.05 -1.02
C THR A 140 8.35 9.37 -0.27
N LEU A 141 9.41 8.93 -0.96
CA LEU A 141 10.63 8.41 -0.34
C LEU A 141 11.29 9.46 0.55
N LYS A 142 11.45 10.68 0.05
CA LYS A 142 12.00 11.80 0.82
C LYS A 142 11.12 12.18 2.01
N ILE A 143 9.82 12.24 1.80
CA ILE A 143 8.85 12.53 2.86
C ILE A 143 8.95 11.50 3.99
N VAL A 144 8.87 10.21 3.67
CA VAL A 144 8.92 9.16 4.70
C VAL A 144 10.29 9.08 5.38
N ALA A 145 11.38 9.31 4.63
CA ALA A 145 12.73 9.33 5.21
C ALA A 145 12.87 10.43 6.28
N HIS A 146 12.38 11.63 5.97
CA HIS A 146 12.42 12.73 6.94
C HIS A 146 11.41 12.56 8.08
N ALA A 147 10.21 12.08 7.81
CA ALA A 147 9.21 11.82 8.85
C ALA A 147 9.65 10.71 9.82
N LEU A 148 10.32 9.68 9.31
CA LEU A 148 10.75 8.53 10.10
C LEU A 148 12.09 8.77 10.79
N PHE A 149 13.05 9.36 10.10
CA PHE A 149 14.45 9.43 10.53
C PHE A 149 14.94 10.86 10.85
N GLY A 150 14.10 11.90 10.66
CA GLY A 150 14.55 13.28 10.72
C GLY A 150 15.38 13.70 9.50
N ALA A 151 16.04 14.83 9.58
CA ALA A 151 16.87 15.34 8.49
C ALA A 151 18.01 14.35 8.16
N GLN A 152 18.00 13.83 6.94
CA GLN A 152 19.03 12.93 6.41
C GLN A 152 19.71 13.57 5.20
N LYS A 153 20.94 13.12 4.91
CA LYS A 153 21.62 13.51 3.68
C LYS A 153 20.91 12.89 2.47
N ASP A 154 20.72 13.66 1.40
CA ASP A 154 20.07 13.20 0.17
C ASP A 154 20.73 11.93 -0.42
N GLU A 155 22.05 11.82 -0.33
CA GLU A 155 22.81 10.64 -0.79
C GLU A 155 22.35 9.34 -0.10
N SER A 156 22.08 9.38 1.21
CA SER A 156 21.55 8.22 1.95
C SER A 156 20.13 7.86 1.52
N ILE A 157 19.31 8.84 1.17
CA ILE A 157 17.94 8.60 0.70
C ILE A 157 17.96 7.95 -0.69
N VAL A 158 18.81 8.40 -1.59
CA VAL A 158 18.98 7.79 -2.92
C VAL A 158 19.43 6.34 -2.78
N GLU A 159 20.45 6.08 -1.95
CA GLU A 159 20.94 4.73 -1.71
C GLU A 159 19.87 3.77 -1.14
N ILE A 160 19.04 4.26 -0.23
CA ILE A 160 17.88 3.50 0.26
C ILE A 160 16.93 3.17 -0.90
N GLY A 161 16.63 4.13 -1.77
CA GLY A 161 15.79 3.94 -2.96
C GLY A 161 16.32 2.82 -3.86
N GLU A 162 17.60 2.84 -4.19
CA GLU A 162 18.25 1.80 -5.01
C GLU A 162 18.19 0.41 -4.36
N CYS A 163 18.40 0.33 -3.04
CA CYS A 163 18.22 -0.92 -2.28
C CYS A 163 16.79 -1.43 -2.39
N LEU A 164 15.80 -0.55 -2.22
CA LEU A 164 14.38 -0.91 -2.27
C LEU A 164 13.98 -1.40 -3.67
N ASP A 165 14.40 -0.73 -4.73
CA ASP A 165 14.11 -1.16 -6.10
C ASP A 165 14.68 -2.56 -6.39
N THR A 166 15.91 -2.82 -5.94
CA THR A 166 16.55 -4.14 -6.07
C THR A 166 15.77 -5.20 -5.28
N ILE A 167 15.34 -4.88 -4.07
CA ILE A 167 14.56 -5.76 -3.21
C ILE A 167 13.19 -6.04 -3.84
N MET A 168 12.47 -5.02 -4.27
CA MET A 168 11.13 -5.15 -4.82
C MET A 168 11.10 -5.88 -6.17
N ALA A 169 12.17 -5.77 -6.97
CA ALA A 169 12.32 -6.53 -8.20
C ALA A 169 12.34 -8.07 -7.98
N ARG A 170 12.63 -8.54 -6.75
CA ARG A 170 12.56 -9.97 -6.40
C ARG A 170 11.12 -10.48 -6.27
N PHE A 171 10.19 -9.61 -5.92
CA PHE A 171 8.79 -9.94 -5.67
C PHE A 171 7.90 -9.81 -6.93
N ASP A 172 8.47 -9.69 -8.11
CA ASP A 172 7.69 -9.66 -9.34
C ASP A 172 6.98 -11.03 -9.55
N PHE A 173 5.67 -11.04 -9.36
CA PHE A 173 4.79 -12.23 -9.35
C PHE A 173 4.77 -13.02 -10.67
N ARG A 174 5.28 -12.45 -11.75
CA ARG A 174 5.49 -13.17 -13.02
C ARG A 174 6.71 -14.11 -13.00
N GLY A 175 7.45 -14.12 -11.89
CA GLY A 175 8.54 -15.03 -11.69
C GLY A 175 8.06 -16.45 -11.47
N LEU A 176 7.71 -17.16 -12.57
CA LEU A 176 7.73 -18.62 -12.59
C LEU A 176 8.99 -19.16 -11.88
N THR A 177 10.05 -18.37 -11.87
CA THR A 177 11.30 -18.58 -11.17
C THR A 177 11.11 -18.75 -9.66
N VAL A 178 10.34 -17.91 -8.98
CA VAL A 178 10.13 -17.99 -7.52
C VAL A 178 9.29 -19.23 -7.15
N LEU A 179 8.25 -19.49 -7.95
CA LEU A 179 7.44 -20.71 -7.78
C LEU A 179 8.24 -21.98 -8.05
N LEU A 180 9.13 -21.95 -9.05
CA LEU A 180 10.03 -23.05 -9.37
C LEU A 180 11.13 -23.19 -8.30
N GLU A 181 11.67 -22.10 -7.78
CA GLU A 181 12.63 -22.12 -6.65
C GLU A 181 12.01 -22.74 -5.40
N GLN A 182 10.75 -22.41 -5.09
CA GLN A 182 10.02 -23.07 -4.00
C GLN A 182 9.81 -24.56 -4.25
N ALA A 183 9.29 -24.91 -5.43
CA ALA A 183 9.01 -26.27 -5.78
C ALA A 183 10.26 -27.15 -5.83
N LEU A 184 11.39 -26.59 -6.23
CA LEU A 184 12.67 -27.30 -6.36
C LEU A 184 13.56 -27.16 -5.10
N GLY A 185 13.19 -26.33 -4.12
CA GLY A 185 13.98 -26.07 -2.92
C GLY A 185 15.38 -25.49 -3.19
N ARG A 186 15.57 -24.84 -4.36
CA ARG A 186 16.87 -24.28 -4.76
C ARG A 186 16.72 -22.94 -5.48
N VAL A 187 17.72 -22.08 -5.30
CA VAL A 187 17.84 -20.80 -6.04
C VAL A 187 18.18 -21.09 -7.50
N ILE A 188 17.35 -20.60 -8.43
CA ILE A 188 17.54 -20.75 -9.88
C ILE A 188 18.42 -19.60 -10.43
N ASP A 189 18.14 -18.36 -10.02
CA ASP A 189 18.92 -17.18 -10.41
C ASP A 189 19.82 -16.72 -9.25
N ARG A 190 21.00 -17.31 -9.16
CA ARG A 190 21.96 -17.06 -8.08
C ARG A 190 22.44 -15.61 -8.09
N ALA A 191 22.71 -15.02 -9.25
CA ALA A 191 23.18 -13.64 -9.35
C ALA A 191 22.12 -12.63 -8.90
N LYS A 192 20.83 -12.87 -9.20
CA LYS A 192 19.71 -12.06 -8.72
C LYS A 192 19.53 -12.21 -7.21
N HIS A 193 19.71 -13.41 -6.69
CA HIS A 193 19.63 -13.68 -5.25
C HIS A 193 20.76 -12.99 -4.47
N GLU A 194 21.99 -13.06 -4.95
CA GLU A 194 23.15 -12.41 -4.33
C GLU A 194 23.00 -10.87 -4.30
N ARG A 195 22.49 -10.26 -5.40
CA ARG A 195 22.16 -8.82 -5.46
C ARG A 195 21.08 -8.44 -4.44
N TYR A 196 20.02 -9.24 -4.36
CA TYR A 196 18.96 -9.05 -3.37
C TYR A 196 19.50 -9.08 -1.94
N GLU A 197 20.28 -10.11 -1.58
CA GLU A 197 20.88 -10.21 -0.24
C GLU A 197 21.85 -9.05 0.06
N ALA A 198 22.62 -8.61 -0.93
CA ALA A 198 23.51 -7.46 -0.78
C ALA A 198 22.71 -6.18 -0.51
N ALA A 199 21.59 -5.96 -1.22
CA ALA A 199 20.71 -4.82 -1.02
C ALA A 199 20.05 -4.84 0.38
N VAL A 200 19.61 -6.01 0.86
CA VAL A 200 19.05 -6.17 2.22
C VAL A 200 20.09 -5.82 3.27
N ARG A 201 21.31 -6.41 3.17
CA ARG A 201 22.39 -6.10 4.12
C ARG A 201 22.78 -4.61 4.12
N ARG A 202 22.77 -3.98 2.94
CA ARG A 202 23.08 -2.55 2.83
C ARG A 202 22.01 -1.69 3.48
N LEU A 203 20.74 -2.00 3.24
CA LEU A 203 19.61 -1.32 3.88
C LEU A 203 19.67 -1.46 5.41
N ASP A 204 19.98 -2.66 5.92
CA ASP A 204 20.15 -2.91 7.35
C ASP A 204 21.24 -2.01 7.94
N ALA A 205 22.42 -1.93 7.30
CA ALA A 205 23.53 -1.10 7.76
C ALA A 205 23.18 0.41 7.78
N ILE A 206 22.44 0.89 6.78
CA ILE A 206 21.96 2.28 6.75
C ILE A 206 21.02 2.55 7.93
N VAL A 207 20.03 1.67 8.12
CA VAL A 207 19.03 1.83 9.20
C VAL A 207 19.70 1.75 10.58
N ASP A 208 20.64 0.82 10.80
CA ASP A 208 21.40 0.74 12.05
C ASP A 208 22.18 2.02 12.32
N GLY A 209 22.85 2.58 11.30
CA GLY A 209 23.55 3.85 11.44
C GLY A 209 22.62 5.02 11.77
N VAL A 210 21.36 5.00 11.29
CA VAL A 210 20.35 6.00 11.67
C VAL A 210 19.89 5.81 13.11
N ILE A 211 19.64 4.56 13.54
CA ILE A 211 19.26 4.24 14.93
C ILE A 211 20.33 4.72 15.90
N ASP A 212 21.60 4.45 15.61
CA ASP A 212 22.74 4.86 16.46
C ASP A 212 22.84 6.39 16.59
N ARG A 213 22.60 7.13 15.50
CA ARG A 213 22.56 8.61 15.56
C ARG A 213 21.36 9.12 16.36
N SER A 214 20.17 8.58 16.08
CA SER A 214 18.93 9.01 16.74
C SER A 214 18.95 8.78 18.26
N ARG A 215 19.68 7.77 18.74
CA ARG A 215 19.85 7.54 20.19
C ARG A 215 20.63 8.63 20.90
N LYS A 216 21.57 9.27 20.21
CA LYS A 216 22.37 10.36 20.79
C LYS A 216 21.54 11.63 21.01
N ASP A 217 20.51 11.82 20.15
CA ASP A 217 19.70 13.03 20.12
C ASP A 217 18.22 12.79 20.48
N VAL A 218 17.88 11.63 21.07
CA VAL A 218 16.51 11.16 21.29
C VAL A 218 15.59 12.14 22.02
N HIS A 219 16.14 12.95 22.93
CA HIS A 219 15.37 13.93 23.72
C HIS A 219 15.04 15.24 22.98
N GLN A 220 15.68 15.49 21.84
CA GLN A 220 15.49 16.69 21.02
C GLN A 220 14.84 16.37 19.66
N ALA A 221 14.73 15.11 19.31
CA ALA A 221 14.27 14.68 18.00
C ALA A 221 12.74 14.48 17.95
N ASP A 222 12.09 15.13 16.98
CA ASP A 222 10.63 15.04 16.75
C ASP A 222 10.32 14.23 15.48
N HIS A 223 10.87 13.01 15.40
CA HIS A 223 10.63 12.07 14.31
C HIS A 223 10.20 10.68 14.81
N LEU A 224 9.55 9.90 13.96
CA LEU A 224 8.96 8.60 14.32
C LEU A 224 9.94 7.63 14.99
N LEU A 225 11.17 7.52 14.51
CA LEU A 225 12.18 6.63 15.10
C LEU A 225 12.55 7.06 16.54
N ALA A 226 12.69 8.34 16.80
CA ALA A 226 12.96 8.83 18.18
C ALA A 226 11.83 8.44 19.13
N MET A 227 10.57 8.52 18.68
CA MET A 227 9.42 8.07 19.46
C MET A 227 9.45 6.55 19.70
N LEU A 228 9.83 5.74 18.72
CA LEU A 228 9.98 4.29 18.89
C LEU A 228 11.12 3.94 19.88
N ILE A 229 12.24 4.66 19.82
CA ILE A 229 13.36 4.51 20.77
C ILE A 229 12.92 4.85 22.20
N ALA A 230 12.12 5.89 22.35
CA ALA A 230 11.59 6.35 23.64
C ALA A 230 10.42 5.50 24.16
N ALA A 231 9.73 4.74 23.30
CA ALA A 231 8.56 3.94 23.68
C ALA A 231 8.90 2.90 24.74
N ARG A 232 8.01 2.77 25.73
CA ARG A 232 8.12 1.76 26.79
C ARG A 232 6.81 0.98 26.88
N ASP A 233 6.92 -0.32 27.10
CA ASP A 233 5.77 -1.19 27.39
C ASP A 233 5.33 -1.04 28.85
N GLU A 234 4.25 -1.70 29.24
CA GLU A 234 3.69 -1.70 30.60
C GLU A 234 4.70 -2.19 31.66
N ASP A 235 5.61 -3.09 31.28
CA ASP A 235 6.70 -3.61 32.12
C ASP A 235 7.96 -2.71 32.13
N GLY A 236 7.92 -1.54 31.47
CA GLY A 236 9.03 -0.63 31.29
C GLY A 236 10.04 -1.03 30.21
N SER A 237 9.86 -2.17 29.54
CA SER A 237 10.78 -2.63 28.50
C SER A 237 10.67 -1.81 27.22
N ALA A 238 11.82 -1.59 26.55
CA ALA A 238 11.92 -0.92 25.26
C ALA A 238 11.96 -1.93 24.08
N MET A 239 11.90 -1.44 22.87
CA MET A 239 12.26 -2.20 21.69
C MET A 239 13.77 -2.49 21.67
N SER A 240 14.18 -3.72 21.31
CA SER A 240 15.57 -4.05 21.01
C SER A 240 16.01 -3.38 19.68
N ASP A 241 17.32 -3.34 19.42
CA ASP A 241 17.86 -2.79 18.16
C ASP A 241 17.35 -3.54 16.94
N ALA A 242 17.27 -4.87 17.04
CA ALA A 242 16.70 -5.69 15.98
C ALA A 242 15.21 -5.35 15.73
N GLN A 243 14.44 -5.10 16.77
CA GLN A 243 13.04 -4.68 16.64
C GLN A 243 12.92 -3.28 16.04
N LEU A 244 13.73 -2.31 16.51
CA LEU A 244 13.76 -0.96 15.94
C LEU A 244 14.11 -0.98 14.45
N ARG A 245 15.11 -1.80 14.06
CA ARG A 245 15.49 -1.98 12.65
C ARG A 245 14.34 -2.54 11.83
N ASP A 246 13.70 -3.61 12.30
CA ASP A 246 12.62 -4.29 11.57
C ASP A 246 11.38 -3.38 11.44
N GLU A 247 11.02 -2.64 12.49
CA GLU A 247 9.93 -1.68 12.44
C GLU A 247 10.26 -0.48 11.54
N SER A 248 11.49 0.05 11.61
CA SER A 248 11.94 1.15 10.74
C SER A 248 11.88 0.76 9.27
N LYS A 249 12.39 -0.43 8.88
CA LYS A 249 12.29 -0.93 7.51
C LYS A 249 10.83 -1.13 7.09
N THR A 250 10.02 -1.70 7.97
CA THR A 250 8.60 -1.92 7.71
C THR A 250 7.86 -0.62 7.44
N MET A 251 8.03 0.38 8.30
CA MET A 251 7.37 1.68 8.15
C MET A 251 7.87 2.44 6.92
N PHE A 252 9.17 2.35 6.66
CA PHE A 252 9.80 3.00 5.52
C PHE A 252 9.26 2.47 4.19
N ILE A 253 9.32 1.14 3.99
CA ILE A 253 8.87 0.51 2.74
C ILE A 253 7.36 0.68 2.55
N ALA A 254 6.58 0.45 3.62
CA ALA A 254 5.13 0.55 3.54
C ALA A 254 4.65 1.99 3.30
N GLY A 255 5.35 2.99 3.85
CA GLY A 255 4.94 4.39 3.80
C GLY A 255 5.16 5.04 2.44
N HIS A 256 6.30 4.81 1.78
CA HIS A 256 6.59 5.51 0.54
C HIS A 256 5.88 4.93 -0.68
N GLU A 257 6.01 3.63 -0.91
CA GLU A 257 5.53 3.00 -2.15
C GLU A 257 4.01 3.06 -2.31
N THR A 258 3.27 2.81 -1.23
CA THR A 258 1.81 2.77 -1.30
C THR A 258 1.19 4.12 -1.61
N THR A 259 1.71 5.21 -1.03
CA THR A 259 1.26 6.58 -1.32
C THR A 259 1.67 7.01 -2.73
N ALA A 260 2.90 6.71 -3.16
CA ALA A 260 3.36 6.96 -4.53
C ALA A 260 2.45 6.30 -5.58
N LEU A 261 2.08 5.03 -5.36
CA LEU A 261 1.18 4.30 -6.24
C LEU A 261 -0.25 4.86 -6.24
N SER A 262 -0.76 5.23 -5.06
CA SER A 262 -2.07 5.88 -4.94
C SER A 262 -2.12 7.15 -5.78
N LEU A 263 -1.10 8.01 -5.70
CA LEU A 263 -1.00 9.25 -6.48
C LEU A 263 -0.78 8.98 -7.97
N SER A 264 0.10 8.05 -8.33
CA SER A 264 0.36 7.68 -9.72
C SER A 264 -0.92 7.24 -10.43
N TRP A 265 -1.69 6.35 -9.81
CA TRP A 265 -2.96 5.89 -10.34
C TRP A 265 -4.03 7.01 -10.34
N THR A 266 -3.99 7.90 -9.37
CA THR A 266 -4.89 9.06 -9.33
C THR A 266 -4.63 10.00 -10.52
N PHE A 267 -3.38 10.33 -10.83
CA PHE A 267 -3.04 11.14 -11.99
C PHE A 267 -3.43 10.46 -13.31
N TRP A 268 -3.22 9.16 -13.42
CA TRP A 268 -3.67 8.39 -14.58
C TRP A 268 -5.19 8.46 -14.76
N LEU A 269 -5.96 8.24 -13.71
CA LEU A 269 -7.42 8.30 -13.76
C LEU A 269 -7.94 9.70 -14.06
N LEU A 270 -7.33 10.74 -13.49
CA LEU A 270 -7.68 12.14 -13.78
C LEU A 270 -7.39 12.51 -15.24
N ALA A 271 -6.30 12.05 -15.81
CA ALA A 271 -5.96 12.27 -17.21
C ALA A 271 -6.96 11.60 -18.18
N LEU A 272 -7.59 10.50 -17.76
CA LEU A 272 -8.65 9.82 -18.53
C LEU A 272 -10.04 10.42 -18.31
N ASN A 273 -10.24 11.22 -17.25
CA ASN A 273 -11.54 11.72 -16.82
C ASN A 273 -11.50 13.25 -16.64
N ARG A 274 -11.52 13.96 -17.76
CA ARG A 274 -11.37 15.43 -17.79
C ARG A 274 -12.37 16.16 -16.90
N ASP A 275 -13.62 15.74 -16.86
CA ASP A 275 -14.66 16.37 -16.05
C ASP A 275 -14.34 16.28 -14.54
N ALA A 276 -13.85 15.12 -14.07
CA ALA A 276 -13.42 14.96 -12.71
C ALA A 276 -12.20 15.85 -12.39
N HIS A 277 -11.26 15.95 -13.32
CA HIS A 277 -10.09 16.83 -13.19
C HIS A 277 -10.52 18.30 -13.06
N LEU A 278 -11.43 18.78 -13.91
CA LEU A 278 -11.92 20.16 -13.87
C LEU A 278 -12.65 20.50 -12.56
N ARG A 279 -13.50 19.58 -12.06
CA ARG A 279 -14.17 19.75 -10.76
C ARG A 279 -13.18 19.79 -9.60
N LEU A 280 -12.13 18.95 -9.64
CA LEU A 280 -11.06 18.99 -8.66
C LEU A 280 -10.38 20.37 -8.65
N ARG A 281 -10.04 20.89 -9.80
CA ARG A 281 -9.43 22.22 -9.93
C ARG A 281 -10.34 23.35 -9.44
N GLU A 282 -11.64 23.26 -9.73
CA GLU A 282 -12.62 24.22 -9.22
C GLU A 282 -12.68 24.23 -7.69
N GLU A 283 -12.68 23.06 -7.04
CA GLU A 283 -12.58 22.98 -5.58
C GLU A 283 -11.29 23.62 -5.07
N LEU A 284 -10.14 23.27 -5.66
CA LEU A 284 -8.85 23.79 -5.23
C LEU A 284 -8.76 25.29 -5.37
N ARG A 285 -9.24 25.86 -6.49
CA ARG A 285 -9.30 27.31 -6.68
C ARG A 285 -10.19 27.98 -5.63
N ARG A 286 -11.37 27.44 -5.37
CA ARG A 286 -12.33 27.99 -4.40
C ARG A 286 -11.81 27.94 -2.97
N VAL A 287 -11.12 26.84 -2.56
CA VAL A 287 -10.69 26.61 -1.18
C VAL A 287 -9.31 27.20 -0.89
N LEU A 288 -8.40 27.12 -1.86
CA LEU A 288 -6.98 27.43 -1.67
C LEU A 288 -6.56 28.75 -2.33
N ASP A 289 -7.24 29.16 -3.41
CA ASP A 289 -6.94 30.38 -4.17
C ASP A 289 -5.44 30.54 -4.51
N GLY A 290 -4.82 29.45 -4.98
CA GLY A 290 -3.40 29.42 -5.37
C GLY A 290 -2.39 29.22 -4.22
N ARG A 291 -2.79 29.30 -2.95
CA ARG A 291 -1.90 29.01 -1.82
C ARG A 291 -1.71 27.52 -1.61
N ALA A 292 -0.61 27.15 -0.96
CA ALA A 292 -0.40 25.77 -0.55
C ALA A 292 -1.46 25.34 0.49
N PRO A 293 -1.96 24.08 0.41
CA PRO A 293 -2.92 23.57 1.38
C PRO A 293 -2.29 23.39 2.77
N GLU A 294 -3.09 23.56 3.81
CA GLU A 294 -2.71 23.35 5.20
C GLU A 294 -3.60 22.25 5.84
N MET A 295 -3.23 21.77 7.02
CA MET A 295 -4.04 20.81 7.79
C MET A 295 -5.49 21.28 7.98
N ALA A 296 -5.69 22.57 8.21
CA ALA A 296 -7.02 23.17 8.40
C ALA A 296 -7.90 23.16 7.15
N ASP A 297 -7.30 22.93 5.97
CA ASP A 297 -8.04 22.84 4.72
C ASP A 297 -8.53 21.44 4.38
N LEU A 298 -7.91 20.40 4.93
CA LEU A 298 -8.28 19.00 4.64
C LEU A 298 -9.79 18.74 4.76
N PRO A 299 -10.51 19.20 5.80
CA PRO A 299 -11.96 19.02 5.88
C PRO A 299 -12.76 19.74 4.81
N LYS A 300 -12.17 20.74 4.11
CA LYS A 300 -12.81 21.53 3.05
C LYS A 300 -12.51 20.97 1.66
N LEU A 301 -11.46 20.16 1.51
CA LEU A 301 -11.03 19.51 0.27
C LEU A 301 -11.79 18.20 0.05
N THR A 302 -13.12 18.28 0.06
CA THR A 302 -14.00 17.12 0.04
C THR A 302 -13.96 16.37 -1.28
N TYR A 303 -13.93 17.08 -2.40
CA TYR A 303 -13.83 16.44 -3.71
C TYR A 303 -12.43 15.85 -3.95
N THR A 304 -11.40 16.49 -3.45
CA THR A 304 -10.03 15.96 -3.46
C THR A 304 -9.96 14.61 -2.72
N ASP A 305 -10.57 14.49 -1.55
CA ASP A 305 -10.68 13.22 -0.81
C ASP A 305 -11.49 12.18 -1.58
N GLN A 306 -12.61 12.57 -2.20
CA GLN A 306 -13.43 11.70 -3.06
C GLN A 306 -12.64 11.17 -4.26
N VAL A 307 -11.79 11.98 -4.89
CA VAL A 307 -10.89 11.58 -5.98
C VAL A 307 -9.91 10.52 -5.52
N ILE A 308 -9.26 10.70 -4.38
CA ILE A 308 -8.32 9.70 -3.81
C ILE A 308 -9.06 8.41 -3.46
N ARG A 309 -10.22 8.49 -2.82
CA ARG A 309 -11.03 7.29 -2.48
C ARG A 309 -11.42 6.50 -3.72
N GLU A 310 -11.89 7.19 -4.77
CA GLU A 310 -12.30 6.54 -6.01
C GLU A 310 -11.11 5.95 -6.76
N SER A 311 -9.96 6.62 -6.72
CA SER A 311 -8.72 6.06 -7.24
C SER A 311 -8.32 4.78 -6.52
N MET A 312 -8.30 4.78 -5.18
CA MET A 312 -7.98 3.59 -4.38
C MET A 312 -9.05 2.49 -4.52
N ARG A 313 -10.29 2.82 -4.87
CA ARG A 313 -11.30 1.81 -5.19
C ARG A 313 -10.94 1.07 -6.48
N LEU A 314 -10.63 1.80 -7.54
CA LEU A 314 -10.29 1.22 -8.84
C LEU A 314 -8.88 0.63 -8.87
N MET A 315 -7.92 1.33 -8.28
CA MET A 315 -6.50 0.99 -8.36
C MET A 315 -5.89 0.95 -6.95
N PRO A 316 -6.32 -0.01 -6.09
CA PRO A 316 -5.79 -0.11 -4.75
C PRO A 316 -4.32 -0.52 -4.77
N PRO A 317 -3.40 0.24 -4.16
CA PRO A 317 -1.98 -0.16 -4.07
C PRO A 317 -1.81 -1.54 -3.44
N ALA A 318 -2.50 -1.80 -2.31
CA ALA A 318 -2.67 -3.14 -1.75
C ALA A 318 -3.92 -3.78 -2.37
N TRP A 319 -3.72 -4.61 -3.38
CA TRP A 319 -4.79 -5.19 -4.19
C TRP A 319 -5.40 -6.47 -3.60
N SER A 320 -4.71 -7.08 -2.63
CA SER A 320 -5.17 -8.25 -1.88
C SER A 320 -4.57 -8.32 -0.48
N ILE A 321 -5.27 -8.95 0.43
CA ILE A 321 -4.82 -9.32 1.77
C ILE A 321 -4.95 -10.83 1.91
N GLN A 322 -3.93 -11.47 2.49
CA GLN A 322 -3.95 -12.89 2.77
C GLN A 322 -3.90 -13.16 4.27
N ARG A 323 -4.56 -14.27 4.66
CA ARG A 323 -4.56 -14.82 6.02
C ARG A 323 -4.44 -16.34 5.95
N GLU A 324 -3.90 -16.94 7.01
CA GLU A 324 -3.90 -18.39 7.21
C GLU A 324 -4.72 -18.72 8.46
N ALA A 325 -5.60 -19.71 8.36
CA ALA A 325 -6.39 -20.20 9.49
C ALA A 325 -5.51 -20.95 10.49
N LEU A 326 -5.48 -20.52 11.76
CA LEU A 326 -4.73 -21.16 12.85
C LEU A 326 -5.40 -22.44 13.38
N MET A 327 -6.70 -22.53 13.18
CA MET A 327 -7.58 -23.62 13.63
C MET A 327 -8.70 -23.80 12.64
N ASP A 328 -9.45 -24.86 12.76
CA ASP A 328 -10.72 -24.99 12.05
C ASP A 328 -11.66 -23.87 12.49
N VAL A 329 -12.20 -23.12 11.54
CA VAL A 329 -13.05 -21.94 11.80
C VAL A 329 -14.24 -21.91 10.87
N ASP A 330 -15.41 -21.58 11.41
CA ASP A 330 -16.61 -21.33 10.63
C ASP A 330 -16.66 -19.86 10.21
N ILE A 331 -16.84 -19.62 8.91
CA ILE A 331 -17.05 -18.30 8.32
C ILE A 331 -18.32 -18.35 7.48
N GLY A 332 -19.38 -17.69 7.95
CA GLY A 332 -20.67 -17.66 7.26
C GLY A 332 -21.29 -19.04 7.00
N GLY A 333 -21.10 -20.01 7.89
CA GLY A 333 -21.55 -21.40 7.74
C GLY A 333 -20.61 -22.29 6.90
N TYR A 334 -19.47 -21.77 6.44
CA TYR A 334 -18.46 -22.54 5.72
C TYR A 334 -17.32 -22.94 6.66
N GLN A 335 -17.07 -24.24 6.79
CA GLN A 335 -15.93 -24.75 7.54
C GLN A 335 -14.63 -24.52 6.79
N ILE A 336 -13.72 -23.74 7.38
CA ILE A 336 -12.37 -23.46 6.86
C ILE A 336 -11.38 -24.25 7.70
N PRO A 337 -10.72 -25.27 7.15
CA PRO A 337 -9.76 -26.10 7.90
C PRO A 337 -8.53 -25.29 8.32
N LYS A 338 -7.91 -25.69 9.43
CA LYS A 338 -6.60 -25.20 9.87
C LYS A 338 -5.57 -25.27 8.73
N GLY A 339 -4.73 -24.22 8.62
CA GLY A 339 -3.67 -24.10 7.61
C GLY A 339 -4.16 -23.68 6.24
N THR A 340 -5.47 -23.42 6.07
CA THR A 340 -6.02 -22.91 4.82
C THR A 340 -5.71 -21.42 4.65
N ASN A 341 -5.18 -21.06 3.48
CA ASN A 341 -5.00 -19.66 3.11
C ASN A 341 -6.35 -19.05 2.69
N VAL A 342 -6.62 -17.84 3.18
CA VAL A 342 -7.80 -17.03 2.84
C VAL A 342 -7.33 -15.76 2.16
N LEU A 343 -7.85 -15.49 0.96
CA LEU A 343 -7.53 -14.31 0.17
C LEU A 343 -8.72 -13.36 0.12
N LEU A 344 -8.50 -12.12 0.48
CA LEU A 344 -9.44 -11.00 0.42
C LEU A 344 -8.92 -10.02 -0.64
N SER A 345 -9.62 -9.91 -1.77
CA SER A 345 -9.14 -9.04 -2.85
C SER A 345 -9.85 -7.69 -2.85
N GLN A 346 -9.15 -6.64 -2.43
CA GLN A 346 -9.63 -5.26 -2.59
C GLN A 346 -9.96 -4.98 -4.05
N TYR A 347 -9.08 -5.38 -4.97
CA TYR A 347 -9.29 -5.15 -6.40
C TYR A 347 -10.61 -5.72 -6.91
N ALA A 348 -10.96 -6.92 -6.49
CA ALA A 348 -12.20 -7.58 -6.92
C ALA A 348 -13.44 -7.03 -6.18
N VAL A 349 -13.38 -6.93 -4.84
CA VAL A 349 -14.52 -6.51 -4.01
C VAL A 349 -14.88 -5.04 -4.25
N HIS A 350 -13.89 -4.16 -4.42
CA HIS A 350 -14.13 -2.74 -4.74
C HIS A 350 -14.75 -2.51 -6.12
N ARG A 351 -14.88 -3.56 -6.94
CA ARG A 351 -15.54 -3.55 -8.26
C ARG A 351 -16.82 -4.36 -8.31
N ASP A 352 -17.33 -4.76 -7.18
CA ASP A 352 -18.54 -5.55 -7.13
C ASP A 352 -19.78 -4.69 -7.47
N PRO A 353 -20.54 -5.05 -8.53
CA PRO A 353 -21.72 -4.28 -8.94
C PRO A 353 -22.86 -4.32 -7.94
N ARG A 354 -22.85 -5.24 -6.97
CA ARG A 354 -23.83 -5.26 -5.86
C ARG A 354 -23.72 -4.02 -4.99
N PHE A 355 -22.50 -3.43 -4.88
CA PHE A 355 -22.20 -2.30 -4.01
C PHE A 355 -21.85 -1.03 -4.78
N PHE A 356 -21.28 -1.16 -5.98
CA PHE A 356 -20.82 -0.02 -6.78
C PHE A 356 -21.52 0.00 -8.15
N ARG A 357 -22.49 0.89 -8.31
CA ARG A 357 -23.09 1.12 -9.63
C ARG A 357 -22.02 1.60 -10.61
N ASP A 358 -22.00 1.07 -11.84
CA ASP A 358 -20.98 1.34 -12.86
C ASP A 358 -19.57 1.15 -12.27
N PRO A 359 -19.20 -0.08 -11.85
CA PRO A 359 -18.05 -0.33 -10.98
C PRO A 359 -16.70 -0.04 -11.65
N GLU A 360 -16.62 -0.04 -12.98
CA GLU A 360 -15.39 0.26 -13.72
C GLU A 360 -15.24 1.77 -14.02
N SER A 361 -16.27 2.56 -13.80
CA SER A 361 -16.24 4.00 -14.06
C SER A 361 -15.61 4.77 -12.89
N PHE A 362 -14.72 5.70 -13.21
CA PHE A 362 -14.14 6.63 -12.23
C PHE A 362 -15.14 7.76 -11.92
N ARG A 363 -15.78 7.69 -10.76
CA ARG A 363 -16.84 8.60 -10.33
C ARG A 363 -16.63 9.05 -8.90
N PRO A 364 -15.78 10.06 -8.65
CA PRO A 364 -15.53 10.59 -7.31
C PRO A 364 -16.81 11.00 -6.58
N GLU A 365 -17.81 11.50 -7.30
CA GLU A 365 -19.10 11.98 -6.77
C GLU A 365 -19.92 10.90 -6.08
N ARG A 366 -19.60 9.61 -6.28
CA ARG A 366 -20.28 8.54 -5.54
C ARG A 366 -20.05 8.60 -4.03
N TRP A 367 -18.92 9.15 -3.60
CA TRP A 367 -18.52 9.21 -2.19
C TRP A 367 -19.25 10.30 -1.42
N THR A 368 -20.60 10.30 -1.53
CA THR A 368 -21.43 11.14 -0.66
C THR A 368 -21.53 10.57 0.75
N PRO A 369 -21.86 11.39 1.78
CA PRO A 369 -22.09 10.89 3.13
C PRO A 369 -23.18 9.80 3.19
N GLU A 370 -24.23 9.92 2.37
CA GLU A 370 -25.33 8.96 2.27
C GLU A 370 -24.82 7.61 1.73
N PHE A 371 -24.14 7.62 0.60
CA PHE A 371 -23.58 6.43 0.00
C PHE A 371 -22.59 5.74 0.96
N THR A 372 -21.72 6.50 1.60
CA THR A 372 -20.71 5.97 2.54
C THR A 372 -21.37 5.28 3.74
N ARG A 373 -22.51 5.81 4.25
CA ARG A 373 -23.25 5.19 5.37
C ARG A 373 -23.99 3.92 4.98
N GLN A 374 -24.46 3.83 3.73
CA GLN A 374 -25.20 2.68 3.23
C GLN A 374 -24.31 1.53 2.76
N LEU A 375 -23.05 1.87 2.40
CA LEU A 375 -22.09 0.89 1.91
C LEU A 375 -21.71 -0.08 3.04
N PRO A 376 -21.79 -1.42 2.84
CA PRO A 376 -21.22 -2.36 3.79
C PRO A 376 -19.75 -2.05 4.05
N LYS A 377 -19.34 -2.03 5.31
CA LYS A 377 -18.03 -1.55 5.76
C LYS A 377 -16.87 -2.15 4.96
N TYR A 378 -16.92 -3.45 4.70
CA TYR A 378 -15.85 -4.16 3.98
C TYR A 378 -16.13 -4.34 2.47
N ALA A 379 -17.11 -3.63 1.91
CA ALA A 379 -17.18 -3.43 0.46
C ALA A 379 -16.07 -2.46 -0.03
N TYR A 380 -15.53 -1.62 0.88
CA TYR A 380 -14.40 -0.73 0.61
C TYR A 380 -13.42 -0.75 1.79
N PHE A 381 -12.25 -1.38 1.62
CA PHE A 381 -11.25 -1.57 2.67
C PHE A 381 -9.79 -1.44 2.19
N PRO A 382 -9.42 -0.32 1.54
CA PRO A 382 -8.09 -0.14 0.96
C PRO A 382 -6.95 -0.20 1.99
N PHE A 383 -7.24 0.07 3.25
CA PHE A 383 -6.32 0.01 4.38
C PHE A 383 -6.45 -1.27 5.23
N GLY A 384 -7.19 -2.27 4.73
CA GLY A 384 -7.48 -3.48 5.48
C GLY A 384 -8.54 -3.25 6.56
N GLY A 385 -8.44 -3.97 7.69
CA GLY A 385 -9.44 -3.87 8.75
C GLY A 385 -9.09 -4.61 10.03
N GLY A 386 -9.94 -4.40 11.04
CA GLY A 386 -9.82 -5.01 12.35
C GLY A 386 -8.57 -4.57 13.11
N PRO A 387 -8.03 -5.42 13.99
CA PRO A 387 -6.83 -5.08 14.75
C PRO A 387 -5.61 -4.77 13.87
N ARG A 388 -5.60 -5.32 12.65
CA ARG A 388 -4.52 -5.17 11.66
C ARG A 388 -4.76 -4.03 10.65
N LEU A 389 -5.69 -3.11 10.92
CA LEU A 389 -5.88 -1.90 10.13
C LEU A 389 -4.55 -1.15 9.97
N CYS A 390 -4.29 -0.59 8.80
CA CYS A 390 -3.07 0.16 8.51
C CYS A 390 -2.81 1.24 9.58
N ILE A 391 -1.63 1.19 10.19
CA ILE A 391 -1.25 2.15 11.25
C ILE A 391 -1.03 3.55 10.67
N GLY A 392 -0.54 3.63 9.42
CA GLY A 392 -0.25 4.88 8.72
C GLY A 392 -1.42 5.45 7.92
N GLN A 393 -2.66 4.93 8.07
CA GLN A 393 -3.80 5.36 7.25
C GLN A 393 -3.99 6.88 7.24
N GLN A 394 -3.98 7.52 8.40
CA GLN A 394 -4.20 8.98 8.50
C GLN A 394 -3.06 9.77 7.87
N PHE A 395 -1.83 9.31 8.03
CA PHE A 395 -0.66 9.91 7.39
C PHE A 395 -0.76 9.81 5.86
N ALA A 396 -1.02 8.62 5.32
CA ALA A 396 -1.13 8.38 3.89
C ALA A 396 -2.27 9.19 3.23
N GLN A 397 -3.43 9.31 3.92
CA GLN A 397 -4.55 10.12 3.42
C GLN A 397 -4.20 11.61 3.40
N MET A 398 -3.60 12.13 4.47
CA MET A 398 -3.12 13.52 4.51
C MET A 398 -2.10 13.79 3.42
N GLU A 399 -1.08 12.94 3.31
CA GLU A 399 -0.02 13.05 2.31
C GLU A 399 -0.59 13.07 0.89
N ALA A 400 -1.46 12.12 0.56
CA ALA A 400 -2.07 12.04 -0.76
C ALA A 400 -2.90 13.28 -1.11
N VAL A 401 -3.70 13.80 -0.17
CA VAL A 401 -4.53 14.99 -0.40
C VAL A 401 -3.67 16.24 -0.57
N LEU A 402 -2.67 16.45 0.30
CA LEU A 402 -1.79 17.63 0.22
C LEU A 402 -0.98 17.63 -1.08
N MET A 403 -0.35 16.50 -1.43
CA MET A 403 0.44 16.39 -2.66
C MET A 403 -0.43 16.57 -3.91
N LEU A 404 -1.59 15.90 -3.97
CA LEU A 404 -2.51 16.02 -5.11
C LEU A 404 -2.97 17.47 -5.28
N ALA A 405 -3.38 18.15 -4.19
CA ALA A 405 -3.83 19.52 -4.22
C ALA A 405 -2.74 20.49 -4.70
N MET A 406 -1.50 20.33 -4.25
CA MET A 406 -0.38 21.17 -4.66
C MET A 406 -0.03 20.99 -6.14
N ILE A 407 0.04 19.74 -6.59
CA ILE A 407 0.46 19.41 -7.96
C ILE A 407 -0.61 19.86 -8.97
N VAL A 408 -1.91 19.58 -8.71
CA VAL A 408 -3.01 19.92 -9.63
C VAL A 408 -3.26 21.43 -9.72
N GLN A 409 -2.95 22.20 -8.68
CA GLN A 409 -3.01 23.66 -8.79
C GLN A 409 -2.01 24.24 -9.78
N ARG A 410 -0.87 23.56 -9.99
CA ARG A 410 0.23 24.10 -10.80
C ARG A 410 0.33 23.46 -12.19
N PHE A 411 0.01 22.17 -12.28
CA PHE A 411 0.18 21.38 -13.50
C PHE A 411 -1.09 20.61 -13.87
N ASP A 412 -1.39 20.62 -15.15
CA ASP A 412 -2.27 19.67 -15.81
C ASP A 412 -1.40 18.56 -16.41
N MET A 413 -1.81 17.31 -16.28
CA MET A 413 -1.02 16.15 -16.70
C MET A 413 -1.75 15.38 -17.79
N GLU A 414 -1.18 15.38 -18.99
CA GLU A 414 -1.70 14.66 -20.15
C GLU A 414 -0.93 13.36 -20.38
N LEU A 415 -1.64 12.26 -20.62
CA LEU A 415 -1.00 11.01 -21.00
C LEU A 415 -0.26 11.14 -22.33
N VAL A 416 0.98 10.65 -22.37
CA VAL A 416 1.73 10.54 -23.62
C VAL A 416 1.07 9.49 -24.51
N ALA A 417 0.76 9.85 -25.75
CA ALA A 417 0.12 8.94 -26.71
C ALA A 417 0.97 7.69 -26.99
N GLY A 418 0.32 6.56 -27.26
CA GLY A 418 0.96 5.32 -27.65
C GLY A 418 1.63 4.54 -26.52
N GLN A 419 1.64 5.03 -25.27
CA GLN A 419 2.15 4.26 -24.15
C GLN A 419 1.15 3.18 -23.71
N ARG A 420 1.68 2.06 -23.24
CA ARG A 420 0.87 0.96 -22.70
C ARG A 420 0.88 1.02 -21.18
N ILE A 421 -0.26 1.32 -20.59
CA ILE A 421 -0.43 1.30 -19.12
C ILE A 421 -1.03 -0.06 -18.72
N VAL A 422 -0.28 -0.83 -17.96
CA VAL A 422 -0.66 -2.19 -17.51
C VAL A 422 -0.43 -2.28 -16.02
N PRO A 423 -1.48 -2.50 -15.21
CA PRO A 423 -1.31 -2.83 -13.80
C PRO A 423 -0.51 -4.13 -13.65
N GLN A 424 0.50 -4.09 -12.83
CA GLN A 424 1.33 -5.25 -12.48
C GLN A 424 1.14 -5.56 -11.00
N PRO A 425 0.32 -6.56 -10.64
CA PRO A 425 0.18 -6.99 -9.28
C PRO A 425 1.45 -7.73 -8.82
N SER A 426 2.01 -7.26 -7.72
CA SER A 426 3.14 -7.81 -7.00
C SER A 426 2.77 -7.78 -5.50
N ILE A 427 3.65 -7.41 -4.59
CA ILE A 427 3.26 -7.02 -3.21
C ILE A 427 2.28 -5.86 -3.28
N THR A 428 2.56 -4.91 -4.16
CA THR A 428 1.74 -3.75 -4.49
C THR A 428 1.42 -3.76 -5.98
N MET A 429 0.44 -2.95 -6.40
CA MET A 429 0.02 -2.87 -7.81
C MET A 429 0.68 -1.69 -8.51
N ARG A 430 1.75 -1.95 -9.27
CA ARG A 430 2.56 -0.95 -9.98
C ARG A 430 2.15 -0.78 -11.44
N PRO A 431 2.39 0.40 -12.06
CA PRO A 431 2.36 0.53 -13.52
C PRO A 431 3.59 -0.18 -14.11
N LYS A 432 3.39 -1.24 -14.91
CA LYS A 432 4.46 -2.12 -15.41
C LYS A 432 5.54 -1.40 -16.20
N TYR A 433 5.18 -0.37 -16.94
CA TYR A 433 6.07 0.35 -17.88
C TYR A 433 6.25 1.82 -17.50
N GLY A 434 6.02 2.16 -16.22
CA GLY A 434 5.98 3.54 -15.77
C GLY A 434 4.70 4.26 -16.21
N LEU A 435 4.66 5.56 -15.97
CA LEU A 435 3.52 6.43 -16.28
C LEU A 435 4.02 7.77 -16.85
N ARG A 436 4.27 7.81 -18.16
CA ARG A 436 4.76 9.03 -18.82
C ARG A 436 3.63 10.01 -19.08
N MET A 437 3.77 11.21 -18.55
CA MET A 437 2.80 12.29 -18.71
C MET A 437 3.49 13.57 -19.14
N ARG A 438 2.82 14.34 -20.00
CA ARG A 438 3.25 15.67 -20.41
C ARG A 438 2.67 16.70 -19.47
N LEU A 439 3.53 17.55 -18.90
CA LEU A 439 3.11 18.65 -18.05
C LEU A 439 2.57 19.80 -18.90
N ARG A 440 1.41 20.31 -18.56
CA ARG A 440 0.80 21.54 -19.08
C ARG A 440 0.70 22.56 -17.95
N ALA A 441 0.64 23.84 -18.31
CA ALA A 441 0.28 24.83 -17.32
C ALA A 441 -1.16 24.58 -16.86
N ALA A 442 -1.40 24.71 -15.56
CA ALA A 442 -2.76 24.72 -15.05
C ALA A 442 -3.45 26.01 -15.52
N GLU A 443 -4.52 25.89 -16.33
CA GLU A 443 -5.37 27.01 -16.82
C GLU A 443 -6.37 27.48 -15.75
#